data_8ccde824fd7661dabb20588ffde1bc40
#
_entry.id   8ccde824fd7661dabb20588ffde1bc40
#
_cell.length_a   1.000
_cell.length_b   1.000
_cell.length_c   1.000
_cell.angle_alpha   90.00
_cell.angle_beta   90.00
_cell.angle_gamma   90.00
#
_symmetry.space_group_name_H-M   'P 1'
#
loop_
_entity.id
_entity.type
_entity.pdbx_description
1 polymer ?
#
loop_
_entity_poly.entity_id
_entity_poly.type
_entity_poly.pdbx_seq_one_letter_code
_entity_poly.pdbx_strand_id
1 'polypeptide(L)'
;THGKAAHSSVPHEGENAIVAMADVVAYLAHEIAPRLEHKIDALCGAATLSIGTIHGGKQINIVPERCTIEVDRRIIPGETPESVLEQMQAELTGWCRERGIRCTIEPLLLDWALNTPVDDTLVLTAGETAARLGLSPEPRGETYGSDASKLQGLKGIPSIVFGPGSIAQAHSAEEWVAVADVERAAAFYLELAKSYKK
;
A
#
# COMPACT_ATOMS: atom_id res chain seq x y z
N THR A 1 -15.48 -13.84 -2.51
CA THR A 1 -16.72 -14.46 -2.00
C THR A 1 -17.06 -15.74 -2.77
N HIS A 2 -17.69 -16.66 -2.10
CA HIS A 2 -18.10 -17.95 -2.63
C HIS A 2 -19.62 -18.07 -2.58
N GLY A 3 -20.19 -18.56 -3.67
CA GLY A 3 -21.61 -18.80 -3.84
C GLY A 3 -21.90 -20.23 -4.27
N LYS A 4 -23.05 -20.42 -4.94
CA LYS A 4 -23.48 -21.68 -5.54
C LYS A 4 -24.11 -21.40 -6.89
N ALA A 5 -23.60 -22.03 -7.95
CA ALA A 5 -24.14 -21.88 -9.29
C ALA A 5 -25.57 -22.47 -9.39
N ALA A 6 -26.42 -21.81 -10.15
CA ALA A 6 -27.74 -22.25 -10.53
C ALA A 6 -28.15 -21.60 -11.86
N HIS A 7 -29.17 -22.10 -12.51
CA HIS A 7 -29.73 -21.44 -13.68
C HIS A 7 -30.43 -20.13 -13.28
N SER A 8 -30.26 -19.07 -14.06
CA SER A 8 -30.82 -17.74 -13.73
C SER A 8 -32.35 -17.71 -13.64
N SER A 9 -33.06 -18.69 -14.20
CA SER A 9 -34.50 -18.81 -14.08
C SER A 9 -34.99 -19.38 -12.73
N VAL A 10 -34.07 -19.99 -11.96
CA VAL A 10 -34.30 -20.54 -10.61
C VAL A 10 -33.23 -20.03 -9.63
N PRO A 11 -33.08 -18.69 -9.48
CA PRO A 11 -31.97 -18.11 -8.72
C PRO A 11 -31.99 -18.50 -7.23
N HIS A 12 -33.14 -18.88 -6.69
CA HIS A 12 -33.31 -19.36 -5.31
C HIS A 12 -32.63 -20.71 -5.03
N GLU A 13 -32.26 -21.47 -6.05
CA GLU A 13 -31.49 -22.71 -5.91
C GLU A 13 -29.96 -22.44 -5.81
N GLY A 14 -29.54 -21.22 -6.12
CA GLY A 14 -28.15 -20.77 -6.08
C GLY A 14 -27.88 -19.78 -4.95
N GLU A 15 -26.59 -19.41 -4.84
CA GLU A 15 -26.11 -18.33 -3.97
C GLU A 15 -25.24 -17.40 -4.81
N ASN A 16 -25.66 -16.14 -4.96
CA ASN A 16 -24.99 -15.21 -5.87
C ASN A 16 -23.76 -14.57 -5.23
N ALA A 17 -22.56 -15.01 -5.64
CA ALA A 17 -21.30 -14.46 -5.12
C ALA A 17 -21.08 -12.98 -5.49
N ILE A 18 -21.62 -12.48 -6.60
CA ILE A 18 -21.52 -11.05 -6.96
C ILE A 18 -22.33 -10.20 -5.99
N VAL A 19 -23.56 -10.63 -5.64
CA VAL A 19 -24.38 -9.90 -4.66
C VAL A 19 -23.70 -9.89 -3.30
N ALA A 20 -23.20 -11.02 -2.84
CA ALA A 20 -22.44 -11.11 -1.60
C ALA A 20 -21.15 -10.23 -1.63
N MET A 21 -20.48 -10.12 -2.79
CA MET A 21 -19.32 -9.25 -2.94
C MET A 21 -19.70 -7.77 -2.94
N ALA A 22 -20.86 -7.39 -3.47
CA ALA A 22 -21.33 -6.01 -3.42
C ALA A 22 -21.47 -5.52 -1.96
N ASP A 23 -21.96 -6.36 -1.06
CA ASP A 23 -22.05 -6.04 0.36
C ASP A 23 -20.65 -5.89 0.99
N VAL A 24 -19.69 -6.76 0.64
CA VAL A 24 -18.29 -6.66 1.11
C VAL A 24 -17.63 -5.38 0.61
N VAL A 25 -17.83 -5.04 -0.67
CA VAL A 25 -17.32 -3.78 -1.27
C VAL A 25 -17.89 -2.58 -0.54
N ALA A 26 -19.20 -2.55 -0.29
CA ALA A 26 -19.86 -1.48 0.45
C ALA A 26 -19.30 -1.35 1.87
N TYR A 27 -19.09 -2.46 2.58
CA TYR A 27 -18.49 -2.46 3.91
C TYR A 27 -17.05 -1.92 3.91
N LEU A 28 -16.23 -2.37 2.98
CA LEU A 28 -14.86 -1.87 2.84
C LEU A 28 -14.82 -0.37 2.55
N ALA A 29 -15.66 0.11 1.62
CA ALA A 29 -15.67 1.49 1.16
C ALA A 29 -16.29 2.47 2.16
N HIS A 30 -17.34 2.06 2.89
CA HIS A 30 -18.11 2.96 3.74
C HIS A 30 -17.84 2.82 5.23
N GLU A 31 -17.27 1.68 5.66
CA GLU A 31 -16.98 1.43 7.07
C GLU A 31 -15.48 1.33 7.35
N ILE A 32 -14.72 0.55 6.55
CA ILE A 32 -13.30 0.34 6.79
C ILE A 32 -12.47 1.54 6.34
N ALA A 33 -12.61 1.96 5.08
CA ALA A 33 -11.77 3.02 4.50
C ALA A 33 -11.87 4.35 5.29
N PRO A 34 -13.05 4.86 5.71
CA PRO A 34 -13.13 6.10 6.48
C PRO A 34 -12.44 6.02 7.85
N ARG A 35 -12.45 4.84 8.50
CA ARG A 35 -11.75 4.66 9.78
C ARG A 35 -10.24 4.77 9.65
N LEU A 36 -9.68 4.42 8.48
CA LEU A 36 -8.25 4.51 8.21
C LEU A 36 -7.78 5.95 8.04
N GLU A 37 -8.63 6.86 7.58
CA GLU A 37 -8.32 8.30 7.46
C GLU A 37 -7.96 8.94 8.80
N HIS A 38 -8.35 8.34 9.92
CA HIS A 38 -8.01 8.79 11.26
C HIS A 38 -6.65 8.24 11.75
N LYS A 39 -6.07 7.28 11.06
CA LYS A 39 -4.72 6.78 11.33
C LYS A 39 -3.72 7.59 10.51
N ILE A 40 -3.13 8.60 11.14
CA ILE A 40 -2.29 9.60 10.46
C ILE A 40 -0.86 9.51 10.96
N ASP A 41 0.09 9.37 10.05
CA ASP A 41 1.51 9.63 10.28
C ASP A 41 1.85 11.07 9.90
N ALA A 42 2.76 11.68 10.65
CA ALA A 42 3.11 13.10 10.49
C ALA A 42 3.78 13.43 9.15
N LEU A 43 4.47 12.47 8.54
CA LEU A 43 5.19 12.64 7.27
C LEU A 43 4.45 11.99 6.10
N CYS A 44 3.91 10.78 6.28
CA CYS A 44 3.30 9.99 5.20
C CYS A 44 1.80 10.25 5.03
N GLY A 45 1.15 10.95 5.98
CA GLY A 45 -0.28 11.18 5.94
C GLY A 45 -1.09 9.97 6.43
N ALA A 46 -2.32 9.82 5.94
CA ALA A 46 -3.24 8.80 6.40
C ALA A 46 -2.98 7.43 5.78
N ALA A 47 -3.30 6.40 6.54
CA ALA A 47 -3.45 5.05 6.00
C ALA A 47 -4.63 5.00 5.02
N THR A 48 -4.53 4.19 3.96
CA THR A 48 -5.58 4.14 2.93
C THR A 48 -5.99 2.72 2.57
N LEU A 49 -7.20 2.60 1.99
CA LEU A 49 -7.69 1.37 1.40
C LEU A 49 -8.38 1.69 0.08
N SER A 50 -8.02 0.97 -0.97
CA SER A 50 -8.61 1.11 -2.29
C SER A 50 -8.94 -0.27 -2.87
N ILE A 51 -10.11 -0.40 -3.48
CA ILE A 51 -10.50 -1.61 -4.22
C ILE A 51 -10.09 -1.38 -5.67
N GLY A 52 -9.07 -2.12 -6.13
CA GLY A 52 -8.47 -1.92 -7.46
C GLY A 52 -9.15 -2.71 -8.57
N THR A 53 -9.59 -3.93 -8.27
CA THR A 53 -10.23 -4.80 -9.27
C THR A 53 -11.43 -5.52 -8.69
N ILE A 54 -12.37 -5.92 -9.57
CA ILE A 54 -13.47 -6.82 -9.26
C ILE A 54 -13.74 -7.74 -10.43
N HIS A 55 -13.83 -9.05 -10.17
CA HIS A 55 -14.09 -10.08 -11.19
C HIS A 55 -15.10 -11.10 -10.66
N GLY A 56 -16.16 -11.35 -11.42
CA GLY A 56 -17.17 -12.34 -11.02
C GLY A 56 -18.09 -12.76 -12.16
N GLY A 57 -18.62 -13.98 -12.04
CA GLY A 57 -19.52 -14.56 -13.05
C GLY A 57 -18.81 -15.12 -14.27
N LYS A 58 -19.54 -15.91 -15.05
CA LYS A 58 -19.07 -16.53 -16.31
C LYS A 58 -20.02 -16.22 -17.47
N GLN A 59 -21.34 -16.30 -17.21
CA GLN A 59 -22.40 -16.06 -18.20
C GLN A 59 -23.60 -15.44 -17.52
N ILE A 60 -24.36 -14.65 -18.28
CA ILE A 60 -25.51 -13.91 -17.76
C ILE A 60 -26.65 -14.80 -17.24
N ASN A 61 -26.76 -16.03 -17.77
CA ASN A 61 -27.80 -16.99 -17.42
C ASN A 61 -27.39 -17.99 -16.34
N ILE A 62 -26.30 -17.75 -15.63
CA ILE A 62 -25.81 -18.56 -14.51
C ILE A 62 -25.65 -17.68 -13.28
N VAL A 63 -26.21 -18.08 -12.13
CA VAL A 63 -25.95 -17.47 -10.83
C VAL A 63 -24.45 -17.63 -10.50
N PRO A 64 -23.70 -16.54 -10.24
CA PRO A 64 -22.26 -16.61 -10.03
C PRO A 64 -21.88 -17.36 -8.75
N GLU A 65 -21.00 -18.34 -8.89
CA GLU A 65 -20.48 -19.13 -7.76
C GLU A 65 -19.22 -18.52 -7.12
N ARG A 66 -18.60 -17.52 -7.78
CA ARG A 66 -17.38 -16.84 -7.29
C ARG A 66 -17.34 -15.40 -7.73
N CYS A 67 -16.91 -14.53 -6.82
CA CYS A 67 -16.51 -13.17 -7.12
C CYS A 67 -15.25 -12.83 -6.32
N THR A 68 -14.30 -12.15 -6.93
CA THR A 68 -13.01 -11.78 -6.34
C THR A 68 -12.78 -10.29 -6.50
N ILE A 69 -12.25 -9.67 -5.47
CA ILE A 69 -11.72 -8.29 -5.51
C ILE A 69 -10.25 -8.30 -5.11
N GLU A 70 -9.50 -7.34 -5.59
CA GLU A 70 -8.16 -7.03 -5.12
C GLU A 70 -8.19 -5.68 -4.42
N VAL A 71 -7.61 -5.65 -3.22
CA VAL A 71 -7.64 -4.49 -2.34
C VAL A 71 -6.21 -4.06 -2.04
N ASP A 72 -5.90 -2.79 -2.29
CA ASP A 72 -4.66 -2.14 -1.88
C ASP A 72 -4.88 -1.43 -0.53
N ARG A 73 -4.19 -1.89 0.51
CA ARG A 73 -4.18 -1.31 1.85
C ARG A 73 -2.81 -0.72 2.13
N ARG A 74 -2.68 0.60 1.98
CA ARG A 74 -1.44 1.31 2.32
C ARG A 74 -1.30 1.43 3.82
N ILE A 75 -0.20 0.88 4.35
CA ILE A 75 0.15 0.96 5.77
C ILE A 75 1.05 2.18 6.03
N ILE A 76 1.05 2.66 7.26
CA ILE A 76 1.85 3.80 7.70
C ILE A 76 2.89 3.35 8.75
N PRO A 77 3.92 4.16 9.04
CA PRO A 77 4.83 3.93 10.16
C PRO A 77 4.10 3.57 11.45
N GLY A 78 4.58 2.53 12.14
CA GLY A 78 3.94 1.99 13.34
C GLY A 78 2.96 0.83 13.09
N GLU A 79 2.53 0.59 11.85
CA GLU A 79 1.82 -0.63 11.45
C GLU A 79 2.80 -1.67 10.89
N THR A 80 2.52 -2.97 11.12
CA THR A 80 3.22 -4.06 10.44
C THR A 80 2.29 -4.74 9.45
N PRO A 81 2.78 -5.20 8.28
CA PRO A 81 1.93 -5.84 7.27
C PRO A 81 1.20 -7.06 7.83
N GLU A 82 1.86 -7.84 8.69
CA GLU A 82 1.29 -9.04 9.30
C GLU A 82 0.14 -8.67 10.24
N SER A 83 0.31 -7.68 11.13
CA SER A 83 -0.73 -7.27 12.06
C SER A 83 -1.93 -6.66 11.35
N VAL A 84 -1.70 -5.91 10.27
CA VAL A 84 -2.77 -5.34 9.45
C VAL A 84 -3.55 -6.45 8.72
N LEU A 85 -2.85 -7.43 8.15
CA LEU A 85 -3.49 -8.58 7.52
C LEU A 85 -4.36 -9.36 8.51
N GLU A 86 -3.82 -9.69 9.69
CA GLU A 86 -4.54 -10.41 10.74
C GLU A 86 -5.80 -9.66 11.18
N GLN A 87 -5.70 -8.35 11.40
CA GLN A 87 -6.85 -7.52 11.75
C GLN A 87 -7.92 -7.51 10.66
N MET A 88 -7.52 -7.30 9.40
CA MET A 88 -8.45 -7.31 8.27
C MET A 88 -9.10 -8.67 8.07
N GLN A 89 -8.34 -9.76 8.20
CA GLN A 89 -8.88 -11.12 8.10
C GLN A 89 -9.89 -11.40 9.21
N ALA A 90 -9.57 -11.07 10.46
CA ALA A 90 -10.46 -11.28 11.60
C ALA A 90 -11.76 -10.47 11.46
N GLU A 91 -11.64 -9.19 11.11
CA GLU A 91 -12.77 -8.27 10.98
C GLU A 91 -13.69 -8.68 9.83
N LEU A 92 -13.14 -8.86 8.61
CA LEU A 92 -13.95 -9.24 7.44
C LEU A 92 -14.56 -10.62 7.57
N THR A 93 -13.81 -11.60 8.10
CA THR A 93 -14.35 -12.95 8.31
C THR A 93 -15.50 -12.93 9.34
N GLY A 94 -15.35 -12.16 10.42
CA GLY A 94 -16.39 -11.96 11.42
C GLY A 94 -17.65 -11.33 10.80
N TRP A 95 -17.47 -10.21 10.09
CA TRP A 95 -18.54 -9.47 9.44
C TRP A 95 -19.29 -10.31 8.38
N CYS A 96 -18.54 -11.06 7.56
CA CYS A 96 -19.10 -11.98 6.56
C CYS A 96 -19.90 -13.11 7.20
N ARG A 97 -19.35 -13.72 8.27
CA ARG A 97 -20.02 -14.82 8.99
C ARG A 97 -21.37 -14.40 9.57
N GLU A 98 -21.47 -13.21 10.17
CA GLU A 98 -22.71 -12.68 10.73
C GLU A 98 -23.81 -12.51 9.66
N ARG A 99 -23.42 -12.36 8.39
CA ARG A 99 -24.32 -12.16 7.23
C ARG A 99 -24.49 -13.41 6.37
N GLY A 100 -23.95 -14.55 6.80
CA GLY A 100 -23.98 -15.79 6.02
C GLY A 100 -23.17 -15.75 4.73
N ILE A 101 -22.25 -14.80 4.58
CA ILE A 101 -21.37 -14.67 3.42
C ILE A 101 -20.15 -15.56 3.62
N ARG A 102 -19.91 -16.45 2.67
CA ARG A 102 -18.66 -17.24 2.60
C ARG A 102 -17.59 -16.46 1.89
N CYS A 103 -16.48 -16.16 2.56
CA CYS A 103 -15.35 -15.45 1.99
C CYS A 103 -14.02 -16.10 2.36
N THR A 104 -12.99 -15.86 1.53
CA THR A 104 -11.58 -16.12 1.83
C THR A 104 -10.78 -14.85 1.57
N ILE A 105 -9.75 -14.62 2.38
CA ILE A 105 -8.88 -13.46 2.29
C ILE A 105 -7.44 -13.96 2.27
N GLU A 106 -6.73 -13.65 1.21
CA GLU A 106 -5.36 -14.09 0.97
C GLU A 106 -4.49 -12.85 0.66
N PRO A 107 -3.28 -12.75 1.22
CA PRO A 107 -2.35 -11.68 0.86
C PRO A 107 -1.80 -11.91 -0.56
N LEU A 108 -1.73 -10.85 -1.36
CA LEU A 108 -1.01 -10.82 -2.64
C LEU A 108 0.42 -10.33 -2.45
N LEU A 109 0.59 -9.30 -1.64
CA LEU A 109 1.87 -8.68 -1.30
C LEU A 109 1.79 -8.14 0.12
N LEU A 110 2.85 -8.37 0.90
CA LEU A 110 3.06 -7.75 2.20
C LEU A 110 4.30 -6.88 2.15
N ASP A 111 4.12 -5.58 2.35
CA ASP A 111 5.19 -4.60 2.30
C ASP A 111 5.17 -3.71 3.54
N TRP A 112 6.35 -3.29 4.00
CA TRP A 112 6.52 -2.43 5.17
C TRP A 112 6.45 -0.95 4.79
N ALA A 113 6.03 -0.11 5.74
CA ALA A 113 6.29 1.32 5.66
C ALA A 113 7.76 1.58 6.00
N LEU A 114 8.44 2.41 5.19
CA LEU A 114 9.78 2.89 5.55
C LEU A 114 9.64 3.90 6.70
N ASN A 115 10.34 3.64 7.80
CA ASN A 115 10.26 4.45 9.01
C ASN A 115 11.65 4.60 9.67
N THR A 116 12.62 5.15 8.93
CA THR A 116 13.89 5.52 9.53
C THR A 116 13.69 6.78 10.38
N PRO A 117 14.02 6.75 11.69
CA PRO A 117 13.85 7.91 12.55
C PRO A 117 14.58 9.15 12.03
N VAL A 118 13.97 10.32 12.19
CA VAL A 118 14.54 11.59 11.68
C VAL A 118 15.85 11.97 12.38
N ASP A 119 16.11 11.44 13.55
CA ASP A 119 17.33 11.60 14.33
C ASP A 119 18.36 10.47 14.12
N ASP A 120 18.07 9.52 13.20
CA ASP A 120 19.03 8.50 12.80
C ASP A 120 20.26 9.14 12.13
N THR A 121 21.44 8.60 12.42
CA THR A 121 22.71 9.08 11.85
C THR A 121 22.71 9.18 10.33
N LEU A 122 22.04 8.24 9.65
CA LEU A 122 21.93 8.27 8.18
C LEU A 122 21.10 9.49 7.72
N VAL A 123 19.97 9.75 8.37
CA VAL A 123 19.08 10.87 8.03
C VAL A 123 19.76 12.21 8.28
N LEU A 124 20.39 12.36 9.45
CA LEU A 124 21.13 13.58 9.79
C LEU A 124 22.30 13.83 8.82
N THR A 125 23.12 12.80 8.55
CA THR A 125 24.25 12.92 7.62
C THR A 125 23.77 13.23 6.19
N ALA A 126 22.66 12.66 5.77
CA ALA A 126 22.04 12.93 4.47
C ALA A 126 21.56 14.40 4.38
N GLY A 127 20.88 14.90 5.43
CA GLY A 127 20.44 16.28 5.52
C GLY A 127 21.60 17.27 5.44
N GLU A 128 22.67 17.05 6.23
CA GLU A 128 23.90 17.87 6.17
C GLU A 128 24.54 17.84 4.78
N THR A 129 24.56 16.66 4.14
CA THR A 129 25.12 16.49 2.79
C THR A 129 24.27 17.23 1.76
N ALA A 130 22.94 17.15 1.86
CA ALA A 130 22.02 17.90 1.02
C ALA A 130 22.25 19.41 1.15
N ALA A 131 22.33 19.92 2.38
CA ALA A 131 22.59 21.34 2.63
C ALA A 131 23.88 21.84 2.00
N ARG A 132 24.99 21.06 2.12
CA ARG A 132 26.27 21.41 1.50
C ARG A 132 26.20 21.50 -0.03
N LEU A 133 25.30 20.77 -0.65
CA LEU A 133 25.08 20.76 -2.11
C LEU A 133 23.96 21.71 -2.56
N GLY A 134 23.43 22.55 -1.64
CA GLY A 134 22.36 23.49 -1.95
C GLY A 134 20.99 22.84 -2.17
N LEU A 135 20.81 21.61 -1.67
CA LEU A 135 19.54 20.88 -1.67
C LEU A 135 18.80 21.08 -0.34
N SER A 136 17.51 20.78 -0.32
CA SER A 136 16.74 20.81 0.93
C SER A 136 17.26 19.74 1.90
N PRO A 137 17.60 20.10 3.15
CA PRO A 137 18.05 19.14 4.16
C PRO A 137 16.91 18.41 4.85
N GLU A 138 15.68 18.92 4.73
CA GLU A 138 14.53 18.43 5.48
C GLU A 138 14.03 17.09 4.93
N PRO A 139 13.89 16.05 5.77
CA PRO A 139 13.28 14.81 5.35
C PRO A 139 11.79 15.03 5.03
N ARG A 140 11.29 14.28 4.06
CA ARG A 140 9.88 14.29 3.64
C ARG A 140 9.33 12.88 3.67
N GLY A 141 8.05 12.75 3.97
CA GLY A 141 7.30 11.52 3.77
C GLY A 141 6.77 11.43 2.36
N GLU A 142 6.70 10.22 1.84
CA GLU A 142 6.14 9.92 0.52
C GLU A 142 5.12 8.79 0.65
N THR A 143 4.13 8.79 -0.23
CA THR A 143 3.02 7.82 -0.20
C THR A 143 3.28 6.56 -1.02
N TYR A 144 4.38 6.51 -1.76
CA TYR A 144 4.76 5.35 -2.58
C TYR A 144 5.70 4.41 -1.83
N GLY A 145 5.66 3.12 -2.22
CA GLY A 145 6.56 2.10 -1.68
C GLY A 145 7.91 2.06 -2.37
N SER A 146 8.93 1.58 -1.64
CA SER A 146 10.27 1.31 -2.19
C SER A 146 10.90 0.10 -1.50
N ASP A 147 11.88 -0.55 -2.12
CA ASP A 147 12.62 -1.66 -1.50
C ASP A 147 13.42 -1.26 -0.24
N ALA A 148 13.62 0.04 -0.01
CA ALA A 148 14.19 0.56 1.22
C ALA A 148 13.39 0.14 2.46
N SER A 149 12.07 0.05 2.36
CA SER A 149 11.19 -0.43 3.43
C SER A 149 11.45 -1.89 3.80
N LYS A 150 11.79 -2.73 2.83
CA LYS A 150 12.14 -4.15 3.05
C LYS A 150 13.49 -4.30 3.73
N LEU A 151 14.47 -3.47 3.34
CA LEU A 151 15.79 -3.46 4.00
C LEU A 151 15.64 -3.09 5.48
N GLN A 152 14.84 -2.10 5.79
CA GLN A 152 14.58 -1.69 7.16
C GLN A 152 13.70 -2.70 7.90
N GLY A 153 12.54 -3.07 7.36
CA GLY A 153 11.56 -3.93 8.02
C GLY A 153 12.08 -5.34 8.29
N LEU A 154 12.79 -5.94 7.31
CA LEU A 154 13.30 -7.32 7.42
C LEU A 154 14.68 -7.42 8.08
N LYS A 155 15.53 -6.39 7.97
CA LYS A 155 16.94 -6.46 8.37
C LYS A 155 17.34 -5.40 9.37
N GLY A 156 16.46 -4.46 9.71
CA GLY A 156 16.80 -3.36 10.61
C GLY A 156 17.86 -2.42 10.04
N ILE A 157 18.03 -2.38 8.71
CA ILE A 157 19.00 -1.51 8.05
C ILE A 157 18.39 -0.13 7.87
N PRO A 158 18.89 0.92 8.55
CA PRO A 158 18.41 2.28 8.31
C PRO A 158 18.48 2.63 6.84
N SER A 159 17.39 3.14 6.29
CA SER A 159 17.29 3.40 4.85
C SER A 159 16.56 4.70 4.60
N ILE A 160 16.96 5.41 3.54
CA ILE A 160 16.29 6.60 3.01
C ILE A 160 16.09 6.44 1.52
N VAL A 161 15.11 7.14 0.97
CA VAL A 161 14.92 7.27 -0.48
C VAL A 161 15.44 8.63 -0.91
N PHE A 162 16.33 8.63 -1.88
CA PHE A 162 16.85 9.85 -2.50
C PHE A 162 17.11 9.58 -3.98
N GLY A 163 16.78 10.53 -4.85
CA GLY A 163 17.00 10.37 -6.29
C GLY A 163 16.76 11.66 -7.06
N PRO A 164 17.17 11.72 -8.35
CA PRO A 164 16.92 12.85 -9.22
C PRO A 164 15.47 12.87 -9.72
N GLY A 165 14.99 14.06 -10.11
CA GLY A 165 13.67 14.24 -10.71
C GLY A 165 12.54 14.37 -9.69
N SER A 166 11.31 14.12 -10.14
CA SER A 166 10.09 14.24 -9.34
C SER A 166 9.19 13.03 -9.54
N ILE A 167 8.60 12.54 -8.45
CA ILE A 167 7.60 11.45 -8.50
C ILE A 167 6.40 11.79 -9.39
N ALA A 168 6.08 13.06 -9.58
CA ALA A 168 5.00 13.50 -10.48
C ALA A 168 5.20 13.10 -11.95
N GLN A 169 6.44 12.76 -12.33
CA GLN A 169 6.79 12.33 -13.69
C GLN A 169 6.89 10.81 -13.82
N ALA A 170 6.96 10.10 -12.70
CA ALA A 170 7.03 8.64 -12.69
C ALA A 170 5.74 8.04 -13.25
N HIS A 171 5.90 6.97 -14.06
CA HIS A 171 4.79 6.25 -14.71
C HIS A 171 3.93 7.10 -15.67
N SER A 172 4.44 8.26 -16.10
CA SER A 172 3.81 9.08 -17.14
C SER A 172 4.22 8.62 -18.54
N ALA A 173 3.41 8.95 -19.55
CA ALA A 173 3.72 8.64 -20.94
C ALA A 173 5.01 9.35 -21.44
N GLU A 174 5.35 10.48 -20.83
CA GLU A 174 6.55 11.27 -21.11
C GLU A 174 7.38 11.38 -19.81
N GLU A 175 7.91 10.26 -19.35
CA GLU A 175 8.79 10.23 -18.17
C GLU A 175 10.18 10.75 -18.54
N TRP A 176 10.66 11.75 -17.79
CA TRP A 176 11.96 12.36 -18.01
C TRP A 176 12.62 12.78 -16.72
N VAL A 177 13.94 12.95 -16.77
CA VAL A 177 14.75 13.52 -15.68
C VAL A 177 15.78 14.47 -16.27
N ALA A 178 16.01 15.61 -15.60
CA ALA A 178 17.04 16.55 -16.03
C ALA A 178 18.44 15.99 -15.76
N VAL A 179 19.36 16.12 -16.73
CA VAL A 179 20.75 15.65 -16.58
C VAL A 179 21.42 16.31 -15.36
N ALA A 180 21.18 17.60 -15.14
CA ALA A 180 21.71 18.32 -13.98
C ALA A 180 21.22 17.74 -12.63
N ASP A 181 20.02 17.16 -12.58
CA ASP A 181 19.52 16.48 -11.37
C ASP A 181 20.23 15.14 -11.15
N VAL A 182 20.53 14.42 -12.23
CA VAL A 182 21.32 13.18 -12.17
C VAL A 182 22.74 13.46 -11.64
N GLU A 183 23.38 14.51 -12.15
CA GLU A 183 24.71 14.93 -11.71
C GLU A 183 24.72 15.34 -10.23
N ARG A 184 23.70 16.08 -9.78
CA ARG A 184 23.53 16.46 -8.37
C ARG A 184 23.30 15.25 -7.48
N ALA A 185 22.49 14.29 -7.93
CA ALA A 185 22.26 13.06 -7.18
C ALA A 185 23.53 12.22 -7.06
N ALA A 186 24.34 12.12 -8.13
CA ALA A 186 25.62 11.44 -8.09
C ALA A 186 26.60 12.11 -7.10
N ALA A 187 26.66 13.44 -7.09
CA ALA A 187 27.45 14.19 -6.13
C ALA A 187 26.98 13.95 -4.69
N PHE A 188 25.66 13.92 -4.46
CA PHE A 188 25.09 13.62 -3.16
C PHE A 188 25.51 12.24 -2.66
N TYR A 189 25.36 11.19 -3.46
CA TYR A 189 25.75 9.83 -3.06
C TYR A 189 27.25 9.73 -2.74
N LEU A 190 28.09 10.39 -3.53
CA LEU A 190 29.53 10.39 -3.31
C LEU A 190 29.89 11.08 -1.97
N GLU A 191 29.31 12.24 -1.69
CA GLU A 191 29.57 12.98 -0.45
C GLU A 191 28.95 12.30 0.77
N LEU A 192 27.76 11.71 0.64
CA LEU A 192 27.15 10.92 1.69
C LEU A 192 28.02 9.70 2.06
N ALA A 193 28.49 8.95 1.06
CA ALA A 193 29.35 7.79 1.28
C ALA A 193 30.67 8.13 1.97
N LYS A 194 31.24 9.32 1.75
CA LYS A 194 32.44 9.81 2.43
C LYS A 194 32.19 10.26 3.86
N SER A 195 30.99 10.80 4.13
CA SER A 195 30.64 11.45 5.40
C SER A 195 29.99 10.47 6.37
N TYR A 196 29.24 9.49 5.88
CA TYR A 196 28.53 8.52 6.73
C TYR A 196 29.50 7.56 7.38
N LYS A 197 29.54 7.62 8.72
CA LYS A 197 30.32 6.68 9.55
C LYS A 197 29.32 5.96 10.45
N LYS A 198 29.29 4.65 10.33
CA LYS A 198 28.44 3.77 11.15
C LYS A 198 28.97 3.69 12.59
#